data_ca2f3b765bdecdb0fff8180fd94600b0
#
_entry.id   ca2f3b765bdecdb0fff8180fd94600b0
#
_cell.length_a   1.000
_cell.length_b   1.000
_cell.length_c   1.000
_cell.angle_alpha   90.00
_cell.angle_beta   90.00
_cell.angle_gamma   90.00
#
_symmetry.space_group_name_H-M   'P 1'
#
loop_
_entity.id
_entity.type
_entity.pdbx_description
1 polymer ?
#
loop_
_entity_poly.entity_id
_entity_poly.type
_entity_poly.pdbx_seq_one_letter_code
_entity_poly.pdbx_strand_id
1 'polypeptide(L)'
;MKAQAMNEFCIDLLKQRGVKLSDITEIVYDLQEKYVKDLTLEMCQAAVLRVLAKREVQYAILTGVELDTLAEREQLSEPLQSLINSDDPLYGIDEILVLSICNLYGSIGLTNFGYVDKVKPGIIGKLDREGKLSGKCHTFLDDIIGAIAAAAASSVAHNYAE
;
A
#
# COMPACT_ATOMS: atom_id res chain seq x y z
N MET A 1 15.38 15.83 5.28
CA MET A 1 15.99 14.70 4.55
C MET A 1 15.91 15.00 3.06
N LYS A 2 16.95 14.69 2.26
CA LYS A 2 16.88 14.87 0.80
C LYS A 2 15.84 13.90 0.20
N ALA A 3 15.14 14.28 -0.86
CA ALA A 3 14.04 13.50 -1.45
C ALA A 3 14.42 12.03 -1.77
N GLN A 4 15.63 11.81 -2.30
CA GLN A 4 16.12 10.46 -2.57
C GLN A 4 16.30 9.63 -1.29
N ALA A 5 16.86 10.22 -0.24
CA ALA A 5 17.04 9.53 1.05
C ALA A 5 15.71 9.16 1.70
N MET A 6 14.66 9.97 1.50
CA MET A 6 13.31 9.66 1.98
C MET A 6 12.70 8.47 1.23
N ASN A 7 12.88 8.42 -0.09
CA ASN A 7 12.39 7.32 -0.91
C ASN A 7 13.04 5.99 -0.51
N GLU A 8 14.37 5.98 -0.39
CA GLU A 8 15.14 4.80 0.07
C GLU A 8 14.68 4.37 1.46
N PHE A 9 14.49 5.31 2.38
CA PHE A 9 13.99 5.02 3.72
C PHE A 9 12.62 4.35 3.71
N CYS A 10 11.67 4.86 2.91
CA CYS A 10 10.34 4.25 2.80
C CYS A 10 10.39 2.83 2.22
N ILE A 11 11.21 2.60 1.21
CA ILE A 11 11.40 1.25 0.62
C ILE A 11 11.98 0.29 1.66
N ASP A 12 12.99 0.71 2.41
CA ASP A 12 13.59 -0.10 3.48
C ASP A 12 12.59 -0.36 4.62
N LEU A 13 11.77 0.62 4.97
CA LEU A 13 10.72 0.48 5.97
C LEU A 13 9.68 -0.58 5.55
N LEU A 14 9.20 -0.53 4.31
CA LEU A 14 8.30 -1.57 3.78
C LEU A 14 8.96 -2.95 3.82
N LYS A 15 10.23 -3.05 3.45
CA LYS A 15 11.00 -4.29 3.50
C LYS A 15 11.13 -4.84 4.92
N GLN A 16 11.35 -3.99 5.92
CA GLN A 16 11.37 -4.36 7.34
C GLN A 16 10.00 -4.90 7.81
N ARG A 17 8.92 -4.39 7.23
CA ARG A 17 7.55 -4.88 7.45
C ARG A 17 7.20 -6.11 6.61
N GLY A 18 8.17 -6.70 5.91
CA GLY A 18 7.99 -7.95 5.15
C GLY A 18 7.48 -7.79 3.73
N VAL A 19 7.48 -6.57 3.19
CA VAL A 19 7.01 -6.27 1.82
C VAL A 19 8.19 -5.95 0.92
N LYS A 20 8.31 -6.70 -0.19
CA LYS A 20 9.30 -6.46 -1.25
C LYS A 20 8.67 -5.69 -2.41
N LEU A 21 9.49 -4.98 -3.16
CA LEU A 21 9.02 -4.33 -4.40
C LEU A 21 8.42 -5.33 -5.41
N SER A 22 8.99 -6.54 -5.49
CA SER A 22 8.47 -7.62 -6.34
C SER A 22 7.04 -8.02 -5.99
N ASP A 23 6.70 -8.03 -4.68
CA ASP A 23 5.37 -8.41 -4.21
C ASP A 23 4.30 -7.43 -4.73
N ILE A 24 4.61 -6.13 -4.71
CA ILE A 24 3.73 -5.07 -5.23
C ILE A 24 3.69 -5.12 -6.76
N THR A 25 4.83 -5.34 -7.39
CA THR A 25 4.98 -5.42 -8.86
C THR A 25 4.12 -6.53 -9.45
N GLU A 26 4.08 -7.70 -8.82
CA GLU A 26 3.25 -8.82 -9.23
C GLU A 26 1.75 -8.47 -9.22
N ILE A 27 1.28 -7.80 -8.18
CA ILE A 27 -0.12 -7.33 -8.12
C ILE A 27 -0.43 -6.36 -9.25
N VAL A 28 0.48 -5.43 -9.54
CA VAL A 28 0.31 -4.48 -10.65
C VAL A 28 0.22 -5.20 -11.98
N TYR A 29 1.07 -6.19 -12.20
CA TYR A 29 1.07 -7.01 -13.41
C TYR A 29 -0.27 -7.75 -13.56
N ASP A 30 -0.73 -8.45 -12.54
CA ASP A 30 -1.99 -9.19 -12.55
C ASP A 30 -3.22 -8.28 -12.82
N LEU A 31 -3.17 -7.04 -12.34
CA LEU A 31 -4.23 -6.06 -12.58
C LEU A 31 -4.26 -5.55 -14.03
N GLN A 32 -3.13 -5.55 -14.74
CA GLN A 32 -3.00 -4.87 -16.02
C GLN A 32 -2.68 -5.79 -17.21
N GLU A 33 -2.26 -7.03 -17.01
CA GLU A 33 -1.84 -7.96 -18.09
C GLU A 33 -2.91 -8.18 -19.15
N LYS A 34 -4.20 -8.11 -18.79
CA LYS A 34 -5.33 -8.29 -19.70
C LYS A 34 -5.64 -7.05 -20.54
N TYR A 35 -5.13 -5.89 -20.16
CA TYR A 35 -5.47 -4.60 -20.74
C TYR A 35 -4.31 -3.95 -21.49
N VAL A 36 -3.08 -4.31 -21.14
CA VAL A 36 -1.88 -3.74 -21.75
C VAL A 36 -1.12 -4.83 -22.49
N LYS A 37 -1.04 -4.66 -23.82
CA LYS A 37 -0.30 -5.59 -24.69
C LYS A 37 1.21 -5.51 -24.37
N ASP A 38 1.86 -6.66 -24.39
CA ASP A 38 3.30 -6.79 -24.17
C ASP A 38 3.78 -6.20 -22.81
N LEU A 39 2.91 -6.19 -21.81
CA LEU A 39 3.25 -5.74 -20.46
C LEU A 39 4.35 -6.61 -19.87
N THR A 40 5.35 -5.97 -19.26
CA THR A 40 6.44 -6.66 -18.56
C THR A 40 6.48 -6.29 -17.08
N LEU A 41 7.10 -7.15 -16.28
CA LEU A 41 7.31 -6.88 -14.85
C LEU A 41 8.18 -5.64 -14.64
N GLU A 42 9.14 -5.36 -15.52
CA GLU A 42 9.97 -4.15 -15.45
C GLU A 42 9.15 -2.87 -15.64
N MET A 43 8.16 -2.88 -16.55
CA MET A 43 7.24 -1.75 -16.74
C MET A 43 6.41 -1.53 -15.47
N CYS A 44 5.92 -2.60 -14.85
CA CYS A 44 5.17 -2.54 -13.60
C CYS A 44 6.05 -2.03 -12.44
N GLN A 45 7.26 -2.56 -12.30
CA GLN A 45 8.19 -2.13 -11.27
C GLN A 45 8.57 -0.65 -11.41
N ALA A 46 8.80 -0.18 -12.62
CA ALA A 46 9.06 1.23 -12.88
C ALA A 46 7.87 2.11 -12.47
N ALA A 47 6.64 1.64 -12.66
CA ALA A 47 5.44 2.34 -12.18
C ALA A 47 5.37 2.38 -10.65
N VAL A 48 5.64 1.27 -9.96
CA VAL A 48 5.71 1.20 -8.49
C VAL A 48 6.75 2.19 -7.95
N LEU A 49 7.94 2.21 -8.53
CA LEU A 49 9.00 3.13 -8.10
C LEU A 49 8.61 4.61 -8.30
N ARG A 50 7.91 4.95 -9.38
CA ARG A 50 7.38 6.31 -9.60
C ARG A 50 6.34 6.71 -8.55
N VAL A 51 5.49 5.78 -8.14
CA VAL A 51 4.51 6.01 -7.06
C VAL A 51 5.23 6.27 -5.74
N LEU A 52 6.19 5.41 -5.37
CA LEU A 52 6.97 5.54 -4.14
C LEU A 52 7.81 6.81 -4.07
N ALA A 53 8.18 7.39 -5.23
CA ALA A 53 8.91 8.65 -5.28
C ALA A 53 8.08 9.89 -4.94
N LYS A 54 6.75 9.79 -4.86
CA LYS A 54 5.87 10.91 -4.50
C LYS A 54 5.86 11.15 -3.00
N ARG A 55 5.99 12.43 -2.59
CA ARG A 55 6.00 12.83 -1.16
C ARG A 55 4.74 12.41 -0.43
N GLU A 56 3.60 12.57 -1.06
CA GLU A 56 2.29 12.23 -0.48
C GLU A 56 2.24 10.73 -0.14
N VAL A 57 2.77 9.88 -1.01
CA VAL A 57 2.87 8.44 -0.79
C VAL A 57 3.84 8.13 0.36
N GLN A 58 5.01 8.77 0.38
CA GLN A 58 5.99 8.60 1.45
C GLN A 58 5.41 8.99 2.81
N TYR A 59 4.68 10.11 2.89
CA TYR A 59 4.06 10.56 4.14
C TYR A 59 2.95 9.61 4.60
N ALA A 60 2.16 9.06 3.68
CA ALA A 60 1.17 8.04 4.03
C ALA A 60 1.84 6.75 4.57
N ILE A 61 2.90 6.28 3.92
CA ILE A 61 3.69 5.12 4.39
C ILE A 61 4.22 5.37 5.81
N LEU A 62 4.89 6.50 6.02
CA LEU A 62 5.47 6.83 7.33
C LEU A 62 4.40 6.88 8.43
N THR A 63 3.26 7.53 8.14
CA THR A 63 2.18 7.70 9.11
C THR A 63 1.53 6.36 9.47
N GLY A 64 1.12 5.59 8.47
CA GLY A 64 0.40 4.34 8.70
C GLY A 64 1.29 3.26 9.32
N VAL A 65 2.53 3.11 8.85
CA VAL A 65 3.46 2.12 9.41
C VAL A 65 3.85 2.48 10.85
N GLU A 66 3.99 3.77 11.17
CA GLU A 66 4.26 4.19 12.55
C GLU A 66 3.07 3.88 13.48
N LEU A 67 1.84 4.13 13.03
CA LEU A 67 0.64 3.80 13.82
C LEU A 67 0.54 2.28 14.07
N ASP A 68 0.74 1.45 13.06
CA ASP A 68 0.78 -0.01 13.23
C ASP A 68 1.90 -0.42 14.22
N THR A 69 3.08 0.18 14.12
CA THR A 69 4.21 -0.12 14.99
C THR A 69 3.95 0.28 16.44
N LEU A 70 3.33 1.44 16.67
CA LEU A 70 2.95 1.89 18.01
C LEU A 70 1.85 1.01 18.61
N ALA A 71 0.90 0.57 17.80
CA ALA A 71 -0.14 -0.37 18.23
C ALA A 71 0.47 -1.72 18.63
N GLU A 72 1.41 -2.28 17.85
CA GLU A 72 2.14 -3.50 18.21
C GLU A 72 2.88 -3.39 19.56
N ARG A 73 3.36 -2.20 19.88
CA ARG A 73 4.10 -1.90 21.12
C ARG A 73 3.20 -1.49 22.28
N GLU A 74 1.89 -1.45 22.10
CA GLU A 74 0.93 -0.96 23.10
C GLU A 74 1.25 0.47 23.57
N GLN A 75 1.64 1.36 22.63
CA GLN A 75 2.09 2.72 22.92
C GLN A 75 1.09 3.80 22.49
N LEU A 76 -0.06 3.42 21.97
CA LEU A 76 -1.15 4.34 21.70
C LEU A 76 -2.05 4.52 22.93
N SER A 77 -2.72 5.66 23.03
CA SER A 77 -3.72 5.88 24.07
C SER A 77 -5.04 5.21 23.71
N GLU A 78 -5.78 4.77 24.74
CA GLU A 78 -7.16 4.31 24.53
C GLU A 78 -8.10 5.49 24.23
N PRO A 79 -9.12 5.30 23.38
CA PRO A 79 -9.55 4.04 22.74
C PRO A 79 -8.81 3.72 21.42
N LEU A 80 -7.91 4.55 20.95
CA LEU A 80 -7.22 4.39 19.66
C LEU A 80 -6.39 3.10 19.61
N GLN A 81 -5.73 2.73 20.72
CA GLN A 81 -4.98 1.49 20.85
C GLN A 81 -5.84 0.26 20.49
N SER A 82 -7.00 0.16 21.09
CA SER A 82 -7.90 -0.96 20.86
C SER A 82 -8.45 -0.98 19.43
N LEU A 83 -8.82 0.19 18.88
CA LEU A 83 -9.37 0.30 17.53
C LEU A 83 -8.38 -0.16 16.45
N ILE A 84 -7.14 0.33 16.53
CA ILE A 84 -6.10 -0.02 15.55
C ILE A 84 -5.65 -1.47 15.74
N ASN A 85 -5.42 -1.89 16.97
CA ASN A 85 -4.91 -3.24 17.24
C ASN A 85 -5.89 -4.35 16.89
N SER A 86 -7.19 -4.08 16.93
CA SER A 86 -8.23 -5.04 16.54
C SER A 86 -8.61 -4.98 15.06
N ASP A 87 -8.07 -4.04 14.30
CA ASP A 87 -8.49 -3.79 12.92
C ASP A 87 -10.01 -3.63 12.84
N ASP A 88 -10.54 -2.68 13.62
CA ASP A 88 -11.98 -2.48 13.76
C ASP A 88 -12.60 -2.10 12.40
N PRO A 89 -13.56 -2.87 11.89
CA PRO A 89 -14.14 -2.66 10.55
C PRO A 89 -14.82 -1.30 10.34
N LEU A 90 -15.13 -0.58 11.43
CA LEU A 90 -15.73 0.75 11.37
C LEU A 90 -14.73 1.87 11.65
N TYR A 91 -13.47 1.55 11.89
CA TYR A 91 -12.43 2.54 12.09
C TYR A 91 -12.24 3.42 10.86
N GLY A 92 -12.01 2.82 9.69
CA GLY A 92 -12.07 3.48 8.38
C GLY A 92 -11.01 4.54 8.10
N ILE A 93 -10.18 4.93 9.07
CA ILE A 93 -9.14 5.95 8.88
C ILE A 93 -7.94 5.38 8.11
N ASP A 94 -7.68 4.10 8.23
CA ASP A 94 -6.73 3.32 7.44
C ASP A 94 -7.02 3.44 5.94
N GLU A 95 -8.26 3.21 5.54
CA GLU A 95 -8.72 3.38 4.14
C GLU A 95 -8.68 4.87 3.71
N ILE A 96 -9.12 5.79 4.55
CA ILE A 96 -9.09 7.23 4.26
C ILE A 96 -7.65 7.71 4.08
N LEU A 97 -6.70 7.27 4.91
CA LEU A 97 -5.29 7.61 4.77
C LEU A 97 -4.78 7.23 3.38
N VAL A 98 -5.09 6.04 2.91
CA VAL A 98 -4.56 5.54 1.63
C VAL A 98 -5.29 6.08 0.41
N LEU A 99 -6.50 6.61 0.55
CA LEU A 99 -7.15 7.36 -0.52
C LEU A 99 -6.33 8.58 -0.94
N SER A 100 -5.49 9.13 -0.06
CA SER A 100 -4.52 10.17 -0.39
C SER A 100 -3.52 9.74 -1.46
N ILE A 101 -3.18 8.44 -1.53
CA ILE A 101 -2.35 7.83 -2.57
C ILE A 101 -3.16 7.65 -3.86
N CYS A 102 -4.31 6.99 -3.76
CA CYS A 102 -5.16 6.66 -4.90
C CYS A 102 -5.63 7.91 -5.64
N ASN A 103 -5.98 8.96 -4.91
CA ASN A 103 -6.48 10.23 -5.46
C ASN A 103 -5.47 10.94 -6.40
N LEU A 104 -4.18 10.65 -6.27
CA LEU A 104 -3.14 11.17 -7.18
C LEU A 104 -3.23 10.58 -8.60
N TYR A 105 -3.96 9.47 -8.76
CA TYR A 105 -4.01 8.67 -9.99
C TYR A 105 -5.42 8.52 -10.58
N GLY A 106 -6.36 9.30 -10.08
CA GLY A 106 -7.72 9.40 -10.61
C GLY A 106 -8.62 8.19 -10.33
N SER A 107 -9.71 8.07 -11.10
CA SER A 107 -10.76 7.08 -10.85
C SER A 107 -10.31 5.62 -11.02
N ILE A 108 -9.37 5.34 -11.92
CA ILE A 108 -8.81 3.99 -12.10
C ILE A 108 -8.05 3.57 -10.83
N GLY A 109 -7.28 4.48 -10.23
CA GLY A 109 -6.61 4.23 -8.95
C GLY A 109 -7.58 3.90 -7.82
N LEU A 110 -8.66 4.66 -7.70
CA LEU A 110 -9.69 4.43 -6.69
C LEU A 110 -10.43 3.10 -6.90
N THR A 111 -10.80 2.79 -8.14
CA THR A 111 -11.50 1.54 -8.49
C THR A 111 -10.61 0.31 -8.25
N ASN A 112 -9.34 0.38 -8.66
CA ASN A 112 -8.39 -0.69 -8.42
C ASN A 112 -8.15 -0.91 -6.92
N PHE A 113 -8.06 0.16 -6.13
CA PHE A 113 -7.92 0.04 -4.68
C PHE A 113 -9.10 -0.71 -4.06
N GLY A 114 -10.33 -0.33 -4.36
CA GLY A 114 -11.51 -1.02 -3.87
C GLY A 114 -11.55 -2.51 -4.26
N TYR A 115 -11.04 -2.85 -5.44
CA TYR A 115 -10.93 -4.24 -5.86
C TYR A 115 -9.88 -5.02 -5.07
N VAL A 116 -8.64 -4.50 -4.97
CA VAL A 116 -7.56 -5.21 -4.27
C VAL A 116 -7.80 -5.28 -2.76
N ASP A 117 -8.44 -4.27 -2.19
CA ASP A 117 -8.83 -4.27 -0.79
C ASP A 117 -9.87 -5.38 -0.50
N LYS A 118 -10.83 -5.56 -1.38
CA LYS A 118 -11.82 -6.62 -1.25
C LYS A 118 -11.26 -8.02 -1.49
N VAL A 119 -10.42 -8.19 -2.52
CA VAL A 119 -9.90 -9.50 -2.97
C VAL A 119 -8.67 -9.92 -2.16
N LYS A 120 -7.92 -8.94 -1.63
CA LYS A 120 -6.69 -9.15 -0.85
C LYS A 120 -5.67 -10.05 -1.58
N PRO A 121 -5.25 -9.71 -2.83
CA PRO A 121 -4.35 -10.56 -3.60
C PRO A 121 -2.93 -10.58 -3.03
N GLY A 122 -2.23 -11.71 -3.21
CA GLY A 122 -0.80 -11.83 -2.94
C GLY A 122 -0.39 -11.41 -1.53
N ILE A 123 0.58 -10.51 -1.46
CA ILE A 123 1.13 -10.00 -0.19
C ILE A 123 0.07 -9.30 0.68
N ILE A 124 -0.93 -8.65 0.10
CA ILE A 124 -1.99 -7.96 0.85
C ILE A 124 -2.76 -8.95 1.72
N GLY A 125 -3.17 -10.08 1.16
CA GLY A 125 -3.86 -11.12 1.93
C GLY A 125 -2.97 -11.78 2.98
N LYS A 126 -1.66 -11.86 2.74
CA LYS A 126 -0.71 -12.33 3.76
C LYS A 126 -0.62 -11.34 4.92
N LEU A 127 -0.49 -10.05 4.65
CA LEU A 127 -0.44 -8.99 5.66
C LEU A 127 -1.73 -8.95 6.50
N ASP A 128 -2.89 -9.03 5.86
CA ASP A 128 -4.20 -9.07 6.54
C ASP A 128 -4.28 -10.24 7.53
N ARG A 129 -3.84 -11.44 7.13
CA ARG A 129 -3.82 -12.60 8.04
C ARG A 129 -2.80 -12.47 9.16
N GLU A 130 -1.58 -11.99 8.86
CA GLU A 130 -0.52 -11.83 9.86
C GLU A 130 -0.87 -10.73 10.87
N GLY A 131 -1.53 -9.65 10.45
CA GLY A 131 -1.97 -8.56 11.32
C GLY A 131 -2.97 -8.99 12.40
N LYS A 132 -3.61 -10.15 12.22
CA LYS A 132 -4.53 -10.75 13.20
C LYS A 132 -3.83 -11.69 14.21
N LEU A 133 -2.52 -11.89 14.06
CA LEU A 133 -1.73 -12.67 15.01
C LEU A 133 -1.33 -11.82 16.22
N SER A 134 -1.17 -12.48 17.37
CA SER A 134 -0.73 -11.81 18.60
C SER A 134 0.59 -11.07 18.41
N GLY A 135 0.64 -9.82 18.80
CA GLY A 135 1.83 -8.97 18.69
C GLY A 135 2.13 -8.46 17.28
N LYS A 136 1.17 -8.56 16.36
CA LYS A 136 1.23 -8.00 15.01
C LYS A 136 0.08 -7.03 14.77
N CYS A 137 0.34 -5.99 14.00
CA CYS A 137 -0.66 -5.04 13.55
C CYS A 137 -0.33 -4.57 12.14
N HIS A 138 -1.24 -4.77 11.21
CA HIS A 138 -1.12 -4.34 9.81
C HIS A 138 -2.37 -3.58 9.35
N THR A 139 -3.07 -2.93 10.28
CA THR A 139 -4.31 -2.20 10.02
C THR A 139 -4.16 -1.13 8.94
N PHE A 140 -2.99 -0.47 8.89
CA PHE A 140 -2.66 0.48 7.83
C PHE A 140 -1.83 -0.14 6.71
N LEU A 141 -0.97 -1.10 7.02
CA LEU A 141 0.05 -1.57 6.07
C LEU A 141 -0.56 -2.29 4.87
N ASP A 142 -1.55 -3.15 5.05
CA ASP A 142 -2.18 -3.88 3.94
C ASP A 142 -2.90 -2.92 2.98
N ASP A 143 -3.59 -1.91 3.50
CA ASP A 143 -4.23 -0.86 2.71
C ASP A 143 -3.22 0.02 1.98
N ILE A 144 -2.11 0.39 2.63
CA ILE A 144 -1.01 1.13 1.99
C ILE A 144 -0.47 0.37 0.78
N ILE A 145 -0.22 -0.93 0.91
CA ILE A 145 0.28 -1.75 -0.18
C ILE A 145 -0.77 -1.87 -1.30
N GLY A 146 -2.03 -2.06 -0.94
CA GLY A 146 -3.15 -2.05 -1.88
C GLY A 146 -3.24 -0.75 -2.68
N ALA A 147 -3.12 0.38 -2.01
CA ALA A 147 -3.16 1.70 -2.64
C ALA A 147 -1.95 1.97 -3.55
N ILE A 148 -0.75 1.56 -3.16
CA ILE A 148 0.45 1.69 -4.00
C ILE A 148 0.30 0.83 -5.26
N ALA A 149 -0.17 -0.40 -5.14
CA ALA A 149 -0.42 -1.28 -6.28
C ALA A 149 -1.50 -0.72 -7.21
N ALA A 150 -2.62 -0.23 -6.65
CA ALA A 150 -3.70 0.39 -7.40
C ALA A 150 -3.25 1.66 -8.15
N ALA A 151 -2.47 2.51 -7.51
CA ALA A 151 -1.90 3.72 -8.09
C ALA A 151 -0.92 3.39 -9.23
N ALA A 152 -0.05 2.41 -9.03
CA ALA A 152 0.90 1.96 -10.04
C ALA A 152 0.17 1.32 -11.24
N ALA A 153 -0.87 0.52 -11.01
CA ALA A 153 -1.70 -0.05 -12.06
C ALA A 153 -2.42 1.04 -12.88
N SER A 154 -2.94 2.08 -12.22
CA SER A 154 -3.50 3.25 -12.92
C SER A 154 -2.45 3.96 -13.77
N SER A 155 -1.23 4.14 -13.25
CA SER A 155 -0.11 4.72 -14.02
C SER A 155 0.25 3.89 -15.24
N VAL A 156 0.24 2.56 -15.14
CA VAL A 156 0.45 1.66 -16.27
C VAL A 156 -0.66 1.80 -17.30
N ALA A 157 -1.92 1.77 -16.87
CA ALA A 157 -3.07 1.93 -17.76
C ALA A 157 -3.01 3.26 -18.54
N HIS A 158 -2.70 4.37 -17.87
CA HIS A 158 -2.61 5.67 -18.51
C HIS A 158 -1.43 5.83 -19.48
N ASN A 159 -0.33 5.11 -19.24
CA ASN A 159 0.88 5.27 -20.05
C ASN A 159 0.96 4.29 -21.23
N TYR A 160 0.27 3.15 -21.16
CA TYR A 160 0.44 2.04 -22.10
C TYR A 160 -0.86 1.48 -22.67
N ALA A 161 -2.05 1.90 -22.24
CA ALA A 161 -3.29 1.55 -22.89
C ALA A 161 -3.37 2.26 -24.26
N GLU A 162 -3.59 1.50 -25.34
CA GLU A 162 -3.88 2.03 -26.68
C GLU A 162 -5.34 2.48 -26.79
#